data_f68264ce75e977c9c17729c39d7db414
#
_entry.id   f68264ce75e977c9c17729c39d7db414
#
_cell.length_a   1.000
_cell.length_b   1.000
_cell.length_c   1.000
_cell.angle_alpha   90.00
_cell.angle_beta   90.00
_cell.angle_gamma   90.00
#
_symmetry.space_group_name_H-M   'P 1'
#
loop_
_entity.id
_entity.type
_entity.pdbx_description
1 polymer ?
#
loop_
_entity_poly.entity_id
_entity_poly.type
_entity_poly.pdbx_seq_one_letter_code
_entity_poly.pdbx_strand_id
1 'polypeptide(L)'
;MIGKTKYFTEAEDLLIQKFLKLKSEAGSHSPSIFTFKQKLPELNIKIDACFLSNPYATDLFLHYFTKEIINTGRIRELLEFYPSQNQVIAEIIANFLKIMPDTVFIGNGAIEIIQAVIHNFAKKKIVINIPTFSSYYEFVKDGVEVVYNTLDKNNKYRLNTSKYIDFIKKNKPDTIVIINPNNPDGGYIEHNEIKKILDNVTEVENVIIDESFIHFAYEDKSF
;
A
#
# COMPACT_ATOMS: atom_id res chain seq x y z
N MET A 1 42.58 17.03 17.18
CA MET A 1 41.60 15.96 17.41
C MET A 1 40.33 16.64 17.89
N ILE A 2 39.34 16.82 16.98
CA ILE A 2 38.04 17.36 17.34
C ILE A 2 37.31 16.21 18.02
N GLY A 3 37.04 16.35 19.34
CA GLY A 3 36.32 15.36 20.12
C GLY A 3 34.93 15.13 19.48
N LYS A 4 34.64 13.89 19.13
CA LYS A 4 33.28 13.50 18.74
C LYS A 4 32.35 13.77 19.91
N THR A 5 31.53 14.79 19.80
CA THR A 5 30.44 15.04 20.77
C THR A 5 29.55 13.80 20.72
N LYS A 6 29.53 13.04 21.81
CA LYS A 6 28.59 11.90 21.97
C LYS A 6 27.21 12.52 22.13
N TYR A 7 26.38 12.45 21.11
CA TYR A 7 25.00 12.96 21.13
C TYR A 7 24.04 12.09 21.96
N PHE A 8 24.45 10.85 22.26
CA PHE A 8 23.64 9.86 22.97
C PHE A 8 24.41 9.27 24.16
N THR A 9 23.68 8.85 25.17
CA THR A 9 24.22 8.05 26.28
C THR A 9 24.55 6.63 25.80
N GLU A 10 25.34 5.88 26.56
CA GLU A 10 25.64 4.47 26.21
C GLU A 10 24.40 3.59 26.17
N ALA A 11 23.41 3.86 27.00
CA ALA A 11 22.13 3.15 26.99
C ALA A 11 21.32 3.46 25.73
N GLU A 12 21.29 4.72 25.29
CA GLU A 12 20.66 5.13 24.04
C GLU A 12 21.36 4.54 22.82
N ASP A 13 22.70 4.54 22.79
CA ASP A 13 23.48 3.91 21.72
C ASP A 13 23.17 2.40 21.62
N LEU A 14 23.07 1.71 22.74
CA LEU A 14 22.70 0.29 22.77
C LEU A 14 21.28 0.06 22.27
N LEU A 15 20.33 0.91 22.67
CA LEU A 15 18.94 0.83 22.21
C LEU A 15 18.84 1.08 20.70
N ILE A 16 19.59 2.06 20.18
CA ILE A 16 19.66 2.34 18.74
C ILE A 16 20.20 1.12 17.97
N GLN A 17 21.26 0.47 18.47
CA GLN A 17 21.82 -0.73 17.84
C GLN A 17 20.79 -1.89 17.80
N LYS A 18 20.10 -2.13 18.90
CA LYS A 18 19.03 -3.14 18.96
C LYS A 18 17.89 -2.82 17.97
N PHE A 19 17.48 -1.56 17.90
CA PHE A 19 16.47 -1.09 16.96
C PHE A 19 16.90 -1.30 15.50
N LEU A 20 18.12 -0.90 15.15
CA LEU A 20 18.67 -1.06 13.79
C LEU A 20 18.78 -2.54 13.40
N LYS A 21 19.18 -3.39 14.33
CA LYS A 21 19.22 -4.84 14.11
C LYS A 21 17.82 -5.38 13.83
N LEU A 22 16.82 -5.03 14.66
CA LEU A 22 15.45 -5.45 14.47
C LEU A 22 14.87 -4.98 13.14
N LYS A 23 15.19 -3.74 12.73
CA LYS A 23 14.79 -3.20 11.44
C LYS A 23 15.44 -3.95 10.26
N SER A 24 16.71 -4.33 10.37
CA SER A 24 17.39 -5.10 9.32
C SER A 24 16.82 -6.51 9.16
N GLU A 25 16.37 -7.12 10.25
CA GLU A 25 15.73 -8.45 10.24
C GLU A 25 14.31 -8.40 9.61
N ALA A 26 13.64 -7.26 9.63
CA ALA A 26 12.30 -7.09 9.07
C ALA A 26 12.27 -6.82 7.55
N GLY A 27 13.45 -6.73 6.90
CA GLY A 27 13.55 -6.47 5.46
C GLY A 27 13.10 -5.08 5.05
N SER A 28 12.29 -4.99 4.00
CA SER A 28 11.77 -3.72 3.46
C SER A 28 10.69 -3.09 4.35
N HIS A 29 10.04 -3.88 5.18
CA HIS A 29 8.97 -3.41 6.08
C HIS A 29 9.51 -3.03 7.46
N SER A 30 8.84 -2.10 8.13
CA SER A 30 9.11 -1.81 9.54
C SER A 30 8.52 -2.91 10.43
N PRO A 31 9.21 -3.32 11.53
CA PRO A 31 8.63 -4.21 12.52
C PRO A 31 7.34 -3.63 13.08
N SER A 32 6.35 -4.47 13.40
CA SER A 32 5.09 -4.01 13.99
C SER A 32 5.30 -3.35 15.37
N ILE A 33 4.37 -2.49 15.76
CA ILE A 33 4.33 -1.91 17.13
C ILE A 33 4.35 -3.02 18.19
N PHE A 34 3.66 -4.12 17.93
CA PHE A 34 3.65 -5.27 18.82
C PHE A 34 5.06 -5.89 18.98
N THR A 35 5.78 -6.04 17.87
CA THR A 35 7.16 -6.53 17.87
C THR A 35 8.08 -5.59 18.64
N PHE A 36 7.94 -4.26 18.47
CA PHE A 36 8.70 -3.29 19.26
C PHE A 36 8.42 -3.43 20.77
N LYS A 37 7.16 -3.47 21.16
CA LYS A 37 6.79 -3.62 22.57
C LYS A 37 7.33 -4.91 23.20
N GLN A 38 7.40 -5.98 22.41
CA GLN A 38 7.89 -7.28 22.87
C GLN A 38 9.41 -7.35 22.97
N LYS A 39 10.12 -6.86 21.92
CA LYS A 39 11.58 -7.01 21.80
C LYS A 39 12.38 -5.82 22.33
N LEU A 40 11.77 -4.67 22.43
CA LEU A 40 12.35 -3.42 22.92
C LEU A 40 11.41 -2.73 23.91
N PRO A 41 11.06 -3.35 25.04
CA PRO A 41 10.09 -2.79 26.00
C PRO A 41 10.54 -1.45 26.59
N GLU A 42 11.85 -1.18 26.58
CA GLU A 42 12.43 0.11 27.03
C GLU A 42 12.24 1.25 26.00
N LEU A 43 11.83 0.93 24.74
CA LEU A 43 11.63 1.95 23.70
C LEU A 43 10.31 2.70 23.95
N ASN A 44 10.42 3.98 24.30
CA ASN A 44 9.26 4.87 24.45
C ASN A 44 8.97 5.58 23.12
N ILE A 45 7.99 5.09 22.36
CA ILE A 45 7.55 5.70 21.10
C ILE A 45 6.61 6.86 21.44
N LYS A 46 7.07 8.09 21.25
CA LYS A 46 6.28 9.32 21.48
C LYS A 46 5.43 9.70 20.28
N ILE A 47 5.94 9.45 19.07
CA ILE A 47 5.28 9.82 17.81
C ILE A 47 5.41 8.63 16.87
N ASP A 48 4.28 8.14 16.37
CA ASP A 48 4.22 7.16 15.30
C ASP A 48 3.89 7.89 13.99
N ALA A 49 4.85 7.91 13.06
CA ALA A 49 4.69 8.46 11.72
C ALA A 49 4.89 7.36 10.64
N CYS A 50 4.78 6.09 11.03
CA CYS A 50 5.06 4.95 10.16
C CYS A 50 3.80 4.13 9.84
N PHE A 51 2.96 3.83 10.83
CA PHE A 51 1.89 2.85 10.70
C PHE A 51 0.54 3.43 10.25
N LEU A 52 0.44 4.74 10.04
CA LEU A 52 -0.75 5.43 9.57
C LEU A 52 -2.02 5.07 10.36
N SER A 53 -1.88 4.83 11.67
CA SER A 53 -3.03 4.52 12.53
C SER A 53 -4.00 5.70 12.60
N ASN A 54 -5.31 5.40 12.54
CA ASN A 54 -6.36 6.40 12.69
C ASN A 54 -7.15 6.11 13.98
N PRO A 55 -6.80 6.74 15.12
CA PRO A 55 -7.48 6.49 16.39
C PRO A 55 -8.97 6.88 16.35
N TYR A 56 -9.34 7.91 15.60
CA TYR A 56 -10.75 8.32 15.47
C TYR A 56 -11.61 7.26 14.78
N ALA A 57 -11.10 6.62 13.73
CA ALA A 57 -11.78 5.51 13.07
C ALA A 57 -11.89 4.31 14.00
N THR A 58 -10.86 4.04 14.81
CA THR A 58 -10.87 2.98 15.81
C THR A 58 -11.94 3.22 16.87
N ASP A 59 -12.03 4.43 17.41
CA ASP A 59 -13.03 4.81 18.42
C ASP A 59 -14.45 4.69 17.86
N LEU A 60 -14.67 5.15 16.64
CA LEU A 60 -15.95 5.03 15.95
C LEU A 60 -16.33 3.56 15.72
N PHE A 61 -15.38 2.75 15.26
CA PHE A 61 -15.59 1.31 15.09
C PHE A 61 -15.97 0.65 16.42
N LEU A 62 -15.22 0.91 17.50
CA LEU A 62 -15.47 0.33 18.82
C LEU A 62 -16.85 0.75 19.36
N HIS A 63 -17.27 1.99 19.12
CA HIS A 63 -18.60 2.45 19.50
C HIS A 63 -19.70 1.61 18.82
N TYR A 64 -19.66 1.47 17.50
CA TYR A 64 -20.66 0.69 16.77
C TYR A 64 -20.55 -0.81 17.05
N PHE A 65 -19.34 -1.35 17.16
CA PHE A 65 -19.12 -2.75 17.49
C PHE A 65 -19.72 -3.11 18.85
N THR A 66 -19.49 -2.25 19.84
CA THR A 66 -20.08 -2.44 21.18
C THR A 66 -21.60 -2.38 21.13
N LYS A 67 -22.15 -1.37 20.48
CA LYS A 67 -23.58 -1.13 20.40
C LYS A 67 -24.32 -2.24 19.65
N GLU A 68 -23.86 -2.58 18.44
CA GLU A 68 -24.59 -3.43 17.49
C GLU A 68 -24.22 -4.93 17.62
N ILE A 69 -23.08 -5.25 18.22
CA ILE A 69 -22.55 -6.62 18.27
C ILE A 69 -22.49 -7.13 19.70
N ILE A 70 -21.81 -6.41 20.61
CA ILE A 70 -21.63 -6.88 21.99
C ILE A 70 -22.93 -6.79 22.78
N ASN A 71 -23.53 -5.60 22.82
CA ASN A 71 -24.74 -5.35 23.63
C ASN A 71 -25.97 -6.11 23.13
N THR A 72 -25.99 -6.51 21.88
CA THR A 72 -27.08 -7.31 21.29
C THR A 72 -26.85 -8.82 21.44
N GLY A 73 -25.70 -9.25 21.93
CA GLY A 73 -25.31 -10.66 22.03
C GLY A 73 -24.87 -11.30 20.71
N ARG A 74 -24.87 -10.56 19.60
CA ARG A 74 -24.44 -11.07 18.28
C ARG A 74 -22.96 -11.41 18.20
N ILE A 75 -22.17 -11.03 19.18
CA ILE A 75 -20.78 -11.45 19.30
C ILE A 75 -20.64 -12.97 19.25
N ARG A 76 -21.63 -13.71 19.75
CA ARG A 76 -21.65 -15.17 19.71
C ARG A 76 -21.69 -15.69 18.27
N GLU A 77 -22.51 -15.05 17.41
CA GLU A 77 -22.60 -15.41 15.98
C GLU A 77 -21.26 -15.23 15.27
N LEU A 78 -20.52 -14.15 15.58
CA LEU A 78 -19.18 -13.91 15.00
C LEU A 78 -18.15 -14.97 15.41
N LEU A 79 -18.32 -15.59 16.60
CA LEU A 79 -17.37 -16.57 17.12
C LEU A 79 -17.73 -18.01 16.72
N GLU A 80 -19.00 -18.31 16.49
CA GLU A 80 -19.49 -19.66 16.24
C GLU A 80 -19.65 -19.97 14.74
N PHE A 81 -19.92 -18.97 13.91
CA PHE A 81 -20.19 -19.17 12.51
C PHE A 81 -19.01 -18.81 11.61
N TYR A 82 -18.95 -19.42 10.44
CA TYR A 82 -18.01 -19.02 9.39
C TYR A 82 -18.33 -17.60 8.94
N PRO A 83 -17.30 -16.82 8.56
CA PRO A 83 -17.52 -15.48 8.03
C PRO A 83 -18.36 -15.51 6.75
N SER A 84 -19.01 -14.39 6.46
CA SER A 84 -19.75 -14.21 5.20
C SER A 84 -18.86 -14.46 3.99
N GLN A 85 -19.42 -15.06 2.95
CA GLN A 85 -18.71 -15.24 1.69
C GLN A 85 -18.39 -13.87 1.07
N ASN A 86 -17.25 -13.78 0.38
CA ASN A 86 -16.79 -12.55 -0.25
C ASN A 86 -17.83 -11.92 -1.18
N GLN A 87 -18.64 -12.75 -1.86
CA GLN A 87 -19.72 -12.29 -2.73
C GLN A 87 -20.76 -11.46 -2.00
N VAL A 88 -21.19 -11.85 -0.79
CA VAL A 88 -22.17 -11.10 0.01
C VAL A 88 -21.62 -9.71 0.37
N ILE A 89 -20.34 -9.64 0.72
CA ILE A 89 -19.69 -8.37 1.03
C ILE A 89 -19.54 -7.52 -0.25
N ALA A 90 -19.17 -8.15 -1.36
CA ALA A 90 -19.03 -7.50 -2.66
C ALA A 90 -20.36 -6.86 -3.12
N GLU A 91 -21.50 -7.55 -2.95
CA GLU A 91 -22.83 -7.03 -3.25
C GLU A 91 -23.16 -5.77 -2.44
N ILE A 92 -22.85 -5.75 -1.13
CA ILE A 92 -23.08 -4.58 -0.28
C ILE A 92 -22.24 -3.39 -0.74
N ILE A 93 -20.95 -3.62 -1.04
CA ILE A 93 -20.03 -2.57 -1.49
C ILE A 93 -20.44 -2.07 -2.88
N ALA A 94 -20.75 -2.98 -3.80
CA ALA A 94 -21.16 -2.65 -5.15
C ALA A 94 -22.44 -1.80 -5.17
N ASN A 95 -23.42 -2.11 -4.33
CA ASN A 95 -24.63 -1.34 -4.16
C ASN A 95 -24.34 0.08 -3.65
N PHE A 96 -23.41 0.22 -2.70
CA PHE A 96 -22.96 1.52 -2.20
C PHE A 96 -22.27 2.35 -3.28
N LEU A 97 -21.37 1.71 -4.04
CA LEU A 97 -20.59 2.34 -5.12
C LEU A 97 -21.38 2.48 -6.43
N LYS A 98 -22.56 1.85 -6.55
CA LYS A 98 -23.39 1.81 -7.77
C LYS A 98 -22.67 1.18 -8.97
N ILE A 99 -21.94 0.09 -8.73
CA ILE A 99 -21.26 -0.73 -9.73
C ILE A 99 -21.78 -2.17 -9.72
N MET A 100 -21.34 -3.00 -10.64
CA MET A 100 -21.76 -4.40 -10.69
C MET A 100 -21.04 -5.24 -9.63
N PRO A 101 -21.72 -6.11 -8.87
CA PRO A 101 -21.10 -6.92 -7.81
C PRO A 101 -19.97 -7.83 -8.28
N ASP A 102 -20.07 -8.37 -9.49
CA ASP A 102 -19.06 -9.25 -10.10
C ASP A 102 -17.76 -8.51 -10.50
N THR A 103 -17.76 -7.18 -10.44
CA THR A 103 -16.55 -6.36 -10.60
C THR A 103 -15.83 -6.04 -9.28
N VAL A 104 -16.34 -6.54 -8.14
CA VAL A 104 -15.80 -6.27 -6.80
C VAL A 104 -15.16 -7.52 -6.23
N PHE A 105 -13.87 -7.45 -5.92
CA PHE A 105 -13.12 -8.46 -5.20
C PHE A 105 -12.77 -7.95 -3.80
N ILE A 106 -13.02 -8.77 -2.78
CA ILE A 106 -12.75 -8.44 -1.37
C ILE A 106 -11.57 -9.28 -0.86
N GLY A 107 -10.59 -8.61 -0.24
CA GLY A 107 -9.44 -9.27 0.39
C GLY A 107 -9.16 -8.70 1.79
N ASN A 108 -8.27 -9.37 2.52
CA ASN A 108 -7.84 -8.97 3.87
C ASN A 108 -6.69 -7.96 3.78
N GLY A 109 -7.02 -6.71 3.43
CA GLY A 109 -6.07 -5.63 3.26
C GLY A 109 -5.36 -5.64 1.90
N ALA A 110 -4.67 -4.54 1.61
CA ALA A 110 -4.06 -4.29 0.31
C ALA A 110 -3.02 -5.35 -0.09
N ILE A 111 -2.26 -5.89 0.85
CA ILE A 111 -1.19 -6.89 0.58
C ILE A 111 -1.74 -8.15 -0.09
N GLU A 112 -2.84 -8.70 0.39
CA GLU A 112 -3.48 -9.88 -0.22
C GLU A 112 -3.97 -9.55 -1.64
N ILE A 113 -4.59 -8.38 -1.81
CA ILE A 113 -5.10 -7.94 -3.11
C ILE A 113 -3.94 -7.71 -4.09
N ILE A 114 -2.87 -7.02 -3.67
CA ILE A 114 -1.68 -6.79 -4.51
C ILE A 114 -1.08 -8.12 -4.96
N GLN A 115 -0.90 -9.06 -4.05
CA GLN A 115 -0.37 -10.38 -4.38
C GLN A 115 -1.27 -11.11 -5.39
N ALA A 116 -2.58 -11.11 -5.15
CA ALA A 116 -3.55 -11.75 -6.04
C ALA A 116 -3.53 -11.11 -7.43
N VAL A 117 -3.52 -9.78 -7.52
CA VAL A 117 -3.52 -9.04 -8.78
C VAL A 117 -2.23 -9.27 -9.55
N ILE A 118 -1.06 -9.11 -8.90
CA ILE A 118 0.24 -9.34 -9.55
C ILE A 118 0.37 -10.79 -10.03
N HIS A 119 -0.04 -11.76 -9.22
CA HIS A 119 0.02 -13.16 -9.61
C HIS A 119 -0.90 -13.56 -10.78
N ASN A 120 -2.02 -12.88 -10.94
CA ASN A 120 -2.97 -13.21 -11.98
C ASN A 120 -2.76 -12.42 -13.29
N PHE A 121 -2.23 -11.21 -13.21
CA PHE A 121 -2.18 -10.30 -14.36
C PHE A 121 -0.77 -10.06 -14.89
N ALA A 122 0.29 -10.02 -14.06
CA ALA A 122 1.66 -9.92 -14.56
C ALA A 122 2.17 -11.27 -15.05
N LYS A 123 2.32 -11.45 -16.37
CA LYS A 123 2.62 -12.75 -16.97
C LYS A 123 3.99 -12.84 -17.64
N LYS A 124 4.44 -11.77 -18.31
CA LYS A 124 5.70 -11.75 -19.06
C LYS A 124 6.61 -10.61 -18.64
N LYS A 125 6.06 -9.40 -18.64
CA LYS A 125 6.82 -8.19 -18.37
C LYS A 125 5.94 -7.14 -17.69
N ILE A 126 6.39 -6.67 -16.53
CA ILE A 126 5.70 -5.65 -15.77
C ILE A 126 6.55 -4.38 -15.67
N VAL A 127 5.94 -3.21 -15.86
CA VAL A 127 6.58 -1.91 -15.62
C VAL A 127 6.11 -1.35 -14.29
N ILE A 128 7.06 -0.97 -13.44
CA ILE A 128 6.83 -0.41 -12.12
C ILE A 128 7.65 0.88 -11.98
N ASN A 129 7.00 1.94 -11.49
CA ASN A 129 7.70 3.18 -11.13
C ASN A 129 8.48 2.99 -9.82
N ILE A 130 9.67 3.60 -9.69
CA ILE A 130 10.44 3.63 -8.45
C ILE A 130 10.94 5.06 -8.15
N PRO A 131 10.88 5.51 -6.85
CA PRO A 131 10.48 4.74 -5.66
C PRO A 131 9.00 4.41 -5.64
N THR A 132 8.64 3.28 -4.99
CA THR A 132 7.27 2.84 -4.83
C THR A 132 7.11 1.84 -3.68
N PHE A 133 5.89 1.41 -3.42
CA PHE A 133 5.61 0.37 -2.43
C PHE A 133 6.16 -0.99 -2.90
N SER A 134 7.04 -1.58 -2.08
CA SER A 134 7.88 -2.72 -2.47
C SER A 134 7.10 -3.97 -2.87
N SER A 135 5.93 -4.19 -2.28
CA SER A 135 5.11 -5.38 -2.56
C SER A 135 4.77 -5.56 -4.03
N TYR A 136 4.74 -4.48 -4.83
CA TYR A 136 4.48 -4.58 -6.27
C TYR A 136 5.59 -5.27 -7.06
N TYR A 137 6.84 -5.21 -6.61
CA TYR A 137 7.95 -5.96 -7.23
C TYR A 137 8.34 -7.21 -6.46
N GLU A 138 8.08 -7.27 -5.15
CA GLU A 138 8.38 -8.44 -4.33
C GLU A 138 7.46 -9.64 -4.63
N PHE A 139 6.21 -9.37 -5.04
CA PHE A 139 5.26 -10.42 -5.38
C PHE A 139 5.29 -10.85 -6.85
N VAL A 140 6.19 -10.30 -7.65
CA VAL A 140 6.33 -10.74 -9.03
C VAL A 140 6.85 -12.17 -9.07
N LYS A 141 6.19 -13.02 -9.84
CA LYS A 141 6.56 -14.45 -9.97
C LYS A 141 7.88 -14.60 -10.73
N ASP A 142 8.57 -15.68 -10.43
CA ASP A 142 9.74 -16.13 -11.22
C ASP A 142 9.38 -16.26 -12.70
N GLY A 143 10.27 -15.76 -13.56
CA GLY A 143 10.09 -15.77 -15.00
C GLY A 143 9.37 -14.54 -15.57
N VAL A 144 8.84 -13.66 -14.74
CA VAL A 144 8.30 -12.36 -15.18
C VAL A 144 9.39 -11.30 -15.11
N GLU A 145 9.61 -10.60 -16.21
CA GLU A 145 10.59 -9.50 -16.29
C GLU A 145 10.04 -8.25 -15.60
N VAL A 146 10.76 -7.73 -14.60
CA VAL A 146 10.42 -6.45 -13.95
C VAL A 146 11.25 -5.34 -14.56
N VAL A 147 10.60 -4.34 -15.15
CA VAL A 147 11.23 -3.15 -15.73
C VAL A 147 10.91 -1.94 -14.88
N TYR A 148 11.94 -1.34 -14.33
CA TYR A 148 11.81 -0.18 -13.44
C TYR A 148 11.87 1.13 -14.22
N ASN A 149 10.83 1.96 -14.09
CA ASN A 149 10.86 3.35 -14.49
C ASN A 149 11.30 4.21 -13.31
N THR A 150 12.58 4.62 -13.30
CA THR A 150 13.14 5.41 -12.21
C THR A 150 12.69 6.86 -12.31
N LEU A 151 11.95 7.31 -11.29
CA LEU A 151 11.48 8.69 -11.18
C LEU A 151 12.64 9.61 -10.76
N ASP A 152 12.69 10.80 -11.35
CA ASP A 152 13.78 11.76 -11.13
C ASP A 152 13.63 12.46 -9.77
N LYS A 153 14.66 12.32 -8.93
CA LYS A 153 14.76 13.01 -7.64
C LYS A 153 14.71 14.54 -7.78
N ASN A 154 15.34 15.08 -8.83
CA ASN A 154 15.34 16.51 -9.07
C ASN A 154 13.97 17.05 -9.44
N ASN A 155 13.08 16.21 -9.96
CA ASN A 155 11.68 16.49 -10.20
C ASN A 155 10.79 16.04 -9.02
N LYS A 156 11.34 15.89 -7.82
CA LYS A 156 10.63 15.44 -6.61
C LYS A 156 9.85 14.13 -6.84
N TYR A 157 10.43 13.22 -7.61
CA TYR A 157 9.85 11.94 -8.01
C TYR A 157 8.50 12.02 -8.76
N ARG A 158 8.11 13.19 -9.25
CA ARG A 158 6.87 13.34 -10.01
C ARG A 158 6.96 12.62 -11.34
N LEU A 159 5.93 11.86 -11.67
CA LEU A 159 5.81 11.20 -12.96
C LEU A 159 5.64 12.24 -14.08
N ASN A 160 6.45 12.10 -15.11
CA ASN A 160 6.23 12.82 -16.36
C ASN A 160 5.46 11.93 -17.33
N THR A 161 4.19 12.22 -17.53
CA THR A 161 3.25 11.40 -18.32
C THR A 161 3.75 11.09 -19.72
N SER A 162 4.27 12.07 -20.43
CA SER A 162 4.74 11.87 -21.82
C SER A 162 5.95 10.93 -21.86
N LYS A 163 6.94 11.15 -20.98
CA LYS A 163 8.11 10.26 -20.87
C LYS A 163 7.72 8.85 -20.43
N TYR A 164 6.71 8.73 -19.56
CA TYR A 164 6.22 7.42 -19.11
C TYR A 164 5.54 6.65 -20.24
N ILE A 165 4.72 7.32 -21.05
CA ILE A 165 4.12 6.73 -22.26
C ILE A 165 5.20 6.23 -23.22
N ASP A 166 6.22 7.05 -23.50
CA ASP A 166 7.34 6.66 -24.36
C ASP A 166 8.11 5.47 -23.78
N PHE A 167 8.30 5.45 -22.45
CA PHE A 167 8.95 4.35 -21.75
C PHE A 167 8.17 3.03 -21.88
N ILE A 168 6.84 3.08 -21.73
CA ILE A 168 5.96 1.91 -21.89
C ILE A 168 6.02 1.40 -23.34
N LYS A 169 5.87 2.29 -24.32
CA LYS A 169 5.93 1.93 -25.76
C LYS A 169 7.27 1.30 -26.15
N LYS A 170 8.37 1.78 -25.57
CA LYS A 170 9.71 1.22 -25.80
C LYS A 170 9.85 -0.18 -25.21
N ASN A 171 9.37 -0.40 -23.98
CA ASN A 171 9.58 -1.65 -23.25
C ASN A 171 8.54 -2.73 -23.55
N LYS A 172 7.36 -2.34 -24.07
CA LYS A 172 6.24 -3.23 -24.45
C LYS A 172 5.88 -4.23 -23.37
N PRO A 173 5.51 -3.77 -22.14
CA PRO A 173 5.06 -4.65 -21.09
C PRO A 173 3.66 -5.20 -21.40
N ASP A 174 3.31 -6.35 -20.80
CA ASP A 174 1.92 -6.80 -20.72
C ASP A 174 1.16 -6.16 -19.56
N THR A 175 1.88 -5.71 -18.55
CA THR A 175 1.29 -5.13 -17.33
C THR A 175 2.02 -3.86 -16.91
N ILE A 176 1.27 -2.83 -16.50
CA ILE A 176 1.82 -1.63 -15.84
C ILE A 176 1.14 -1.40 -14.50
N VAL A 177 1.88 -0.80 -13.56
CA VAL A 177 1.36 -0.40 -12.24
C VAL A 177 1.47 1.10 -12.08
N ILE A 178 0.36 1.72 -11.69
CA ILE A 178 0.26 3.14 -11.34
C ILE A 178 -0.29 3.21 -9.92
N ILE A 179 0.49 3.74 -8.99
CA ILE A 179 0.05 3.98 -7.61
C ILE A 179 -0.26 5.47 -7.48
N ASN A 180 -1.49 5.80 -7.13
CA ASN A 180 -1.96 7.18 -7.17
C ASN A 180 -2.91 7.52 -5.99
N PRO A 181 -2.49 8.30 -4.99
CA PRO A 181 -1.14 8.84 -4.78
C PRO A 181 -0.08 7.78 -4.51
N ASN A 182 1.16 8.02 -4.97
CA ASN A 182 2.25 7.06 -4.82
C ASN A 182 2.76 6.99 -3.36
N ASN A 183 3.16 5.83 -2.94
CA ASN A 183 3.86 5.58 -1.68
C ASN A 183 5.32 5.17 -2.03
N PRO A 184 6.38 5.86 -1.55
CA PRO A 184 6.38 6.72 -0.34
C PRO A 184 6.38 8.24 -0.58
N ASP A 185 6.45 8.71 -1.83
CA ASP A 185 6.74 10.12 -2.15
C ASP A 185 5.50 11.02 -2.14
N GLY A 186 4.28 10.45 -2.08
CA GLY A 186 3.02 11.17 -2.12
C GLY A 186 2.73 11.82 -3.48
N GLY A 187 3.41 11.36 -4.54
CA GLY A 187 3.20 11.87 -5.90
C GLY A 187 1.78 11.60 -6.37
N TYR A 188 1.05 12.64 -6.75
CA TYR A 188 -0.30 12.54 -7.29
C TYR A 188 -0.29 12.82 -8.80
N ILE A 189 -0.97 11.97 -9.54
CA ILE A 189 -1.18 12.09 -10.99
C ILE A 189 -2.64 12.50 -11.19
N GLU A 190 -2.86 13.62 -11.85
CA GLU A 190 -4.20 14.13 -12.10
C GLU A 190 -4.99 13.17 -13.00
N HIS A 191 -6.30 13.11 -12.80
CA HIS A 191 -7.21 12.23 -13.54
C HIS A 191 -7.02 12.32 -15.06
N ASN A 192 -6.91 13.54 -15.60
CA ASN A 192 -6.67 13.76 -17.03
C ASN A 192 -5.34 13.17 -17.52
N GLU A 193 -4.29 13.20 -16.68
CA GLU A 193 -3.00 12.62 -17.03
C GLU A 193 -3.03 11.08 -17.00
N ILE A 194 -3.77 10.46 -16.05
CA ILE A 194 -4.01 9.01 -16.06
C ILE A 194 -4.79 8.63 -17.33
N LYS A 195 -5.86 9.35 -17.64
CA LYS A 195 -6.63 9.14 -18.86
C LYS A 195 -5.74 9.22 -20.12
N LYS A 196 -4.86 10.21 -20.19
CA LYS A 196 -3.90 10.35 -21.28
C LYS A 196 -2.94 9.16 -21.37
N ILE A 197 -2.50 8.60 -20.22
CA ILE A 197 -1.69 7.36 -20.22
C ILE A 197 -2.52 6.24 -20.87
N LEU A 198 -3.72 5.97 -20.35
CA LEU A 198 -4.59 4.88 -20.81
C LEU A 198 -4.89 4.97 -22.31
N ASP A 199 -5.21 6.18 -22.80
CA ASP A 199 -5.49 6.43 -24.22
C ASP A 199 -4.28 6.18 -25.14
N ASN A 200 -3.06 6.18 -24.60
CA ASN A 200 -1.81 6.05 -25.37
C ASN A 200 -1.05 4.73 -25.18
N VAL A 201 -1.53 3.83 -24.31
CA VAL A 201 -0.89 2.54 -24.02
C VAL A 201 -1.85 1.36 -24.26
N THR A 202 -2.62 1.44 -25.33
CA THR A 202 -3.69 0.47 -25.68
C THR A 202 -3.18 -0.94 -25.95
N GLU A 203 -1.88 -1.12 -26.19
CA GLU A 203 -1.25 -2.43 -26.39
C GLU A 203 -0.91 -3.14 -25.07
N VAL A 204 -1.03 -2.46 -23.92
CA VAL A 204 -0.83 -3.03 -22.60
C VAL A 204 -2.08 -3.84 -22.22
N GLU A 205 -1.90 -5.12 -21.91
CA GLU A 205 -3.04 -6.00 -21.59
C GLU A 205 -3.68 -5.66 -20.25
N ASN A 206 -2.86 -5.27 -19.26
CA ASN A 206 -3.32 -5.01 -17.90
C ASN A 206 -2.76 -3.69 -17.35
N VAL A 207 -3.64 -2.83 -16.89
CA VAL A 207 -3.30 -1.61 -16.16
C VAL A 207 -3.83 -1.73 -14.73
N ILE A 208 -2.92 -1.73 -13.76
CA ILE A 208 -3.23 -1.77 -12.34
C ILE A 208 -3.11 -0.35 -11.80
N ILE A 209 -4.22 0.18 -11.26
CA ILE A 209 -4.25 1.49 -10.62
C ILE A 209 -4.53 1.26 -9.14
N ASP A 210 -3.55 1.59 -8.29
CA ASP A 210 -3.70 1.52 -6.84
C ASP A 210 -4.11 2.89 -6.31
N GLU A 211 -5.33 2.96 -5.79
CA GLU A 211 -5.92 4.16 -5.23
C GLU A 211 -6.06 4.09 -3.70
N SER A 212 -5.23 3.29 -3.02
CA SER A 212 -5.28 3.11 -1.56
C SER A 212 -5.26 4.42 -0.78
N PHE A 213 -4.69 5.48 -1.34
CA PHE A 213 -4.57 6.80 -0.72
C PHE A 213 -5.34 7.91 -1.44
N ILE A 214 -6.25 7.58 -2.35
CA ILE A 214 -6.95 8.59 -3.17
C ILE A 214 -7.72 9.62 -2.34
N HIS A 215 -8.32 9.20 -1.23
CA HIS A 215 -9.06 10.08 -0.32
C HIS A 215 -8.19 11.12 0.42
N PHE A 216 -6.86 11.02 0.32
CA PHE A 216 -5.93 12.03 0.83
C PHE A 216 -5.52 13.04 -0.24
N ALA A 217 -5.94 12.85 -1.50
CA ALA A 217 -5.66 13.77 -2.59
C ALA A 217 -6.64 14.96 -2.60
N TYR A 218 -6.21 16.08 -3.19
CA TYR A 218 -7.05 17.29 -3.29
C TYR A 218 -8.29 17.08 -4.16
N GLU A 219 -8.24 16.19 -5.13
CA GLU A 219 -9.32 15.97 -6.08
C GLU A 219 -10.18 14.77 -5.76
N ASP A 220 -9.85 13.91 -4.86
CA ASP A 220 -10.64 12.73 -4.43
C ASP A 220 -11.49 12.09 -5.56
N LYS A 221 -10.87 11.93 -6.74
CA LYS A 221 -11.52 11.36 -7.92
C LYS A 221 -10.88 10.02 -8.24
N SER A 222 -11.58 8.96 -7.90
CA SER A 222 -11.25 7.59 -8.32
C SER A 222 -11.41 7.42 -9.82
N PHE A 223 -10.69 6.48 -10.39
CA PHE A 223 -10.68 6.15 -11.80
C PHE A 223 -11.68 5.06 -12.13
#